data_9104660663f7917fb5fc2485ef11fc0c
#
_entry.id   9104660663f7917fb5fc2485ef11fc0c
#
_cell.length_a   1.000
_cell.length_b   1.000
_cell.length_c   1.000
_cell.angle_alpha   90.00
_cell.angle_beta   90.00
_cell.angle_gamma   90.00
#
_symmetry.space_group_name_H-M   'P 1'
#
loop_
_entity.id
_entity.type
_entity.pdbx_description
1 polymer ?
#
loop_
_entity_poly.entity_id
_entity_poly.type
_entity_poly.pdbx_seq_one_letter_code
_entity_poly.pdbx_strand_id
1 'polypeptide(L)'
;MLIILTNCVLSKWDFRIKFAGTVTNEQEQLMKSLLEKFHVGDFKKVGITPIQHLPLDFPKIKNSEVTIFETSLNYPTTQFELRDYLATNLGVSKDGVVVRSPTEPLEEYQQETPQREGALLNNSNYEEAENAKFEDYYGDKYNTGFVKELNELLKLQRKARGEEIPTETKVKYNVEDKQNNTSPIKQAKDPRKK
;
A
#
# COMPACT_ATOMS: atom_id res chain seq x y z
N MET A 1 -38.18 41.93 -30.59
CA MET A 1 -38.02 41.56 -29.15
C MET A 1 -36.96 40.48 -29.08
N LEU A 2 -35.72 40.88 -28.77
CA LEU A 2 -34.57 39.98 -28.77
C LEU A 2 -34.51 39.33 -27.39
N ILE A 3 -34.81 38.03 -27.28
CA ILE A 3 -34.65 37.27 -26.06
C ILE A 3 -33.16 36.95 -25.94
N ILE A 4 -32.45 37.70 -25.12
CA ILE A 4 -31.10 37.39 -24.72
C ILE A 4 -31.21 36.19 -23.76
N LEU A 5 -31.02 34.98 -24.29
CA LEU A 5 -30.75 33.79 -23.47
C LEU A 5 -29.37 33.99 -22.84
N THR A 6 -29.34 34.59 -21.67
CA THR A 6 -28.16 34.53 -20.82
C THR A 6 -27.91 33.07 -20.50
N ASN A 7 -26.86 32.49 -21.10
CA ASN A 7 -26.30 31.22 -20.68
C ASN A 7 -25.86 31.37 -19.21
N CYS A 8 -26.78 31.08 -18.31
CA CYS A 8 -26.44 30.89 -16.90
C CYS A 8 -25.59 29.63 -16.86
N VAL A 9 -24.28 29.81 -16.79
CA VAL A 9 -23.36 28.70 -16.50
C VAL A 9 -23.72 28.24 -15.11
N LEU A 10 -24.51 27.18 -15.02
CA LEU A 10 -24.81 26.53 -13.77
C LEU A 10 -23.48 26.00 -13.22
N SER A 11 -23.02 26.59 -12.12
CA SER A 11 -21.84 26.09 -11.41
C SER A 11 -22.11 24.67 -11.00
N LYS A 12 -21.25 23.77 -11.42
CA LYS A 12 -21.30 22.36 -11.02
C LYS A 12 -20.38 22.15 -9.83
N TRP A 13 -20.84 21.37 -8.89
CA TRP A 13 -20.07 20.93 -7.74
C TRP A 13 -19.88 19.42 -7.83
N ASP A 14 -18.66 19.00 -8.13
CA ASP A 14 -18.32 17.60 -8.28
C ASP A 14 -17.84 17.05 -6.94
N PHE A 15 -18.39 15.91 -6.54
CA PHE A 15 -18.04 15.24 -5.30
C PHE A 15 -17.76 13.76 -5.54
N ARG A 16 -16.82 13.24 -4.78
CA ARG A 16 -16.56 11.83 -4.64
C ARG A 16 -17.02 11.38 -3.26
N ILE A 17 -17.98 10.48 -3.23
CA ILE A 17 -18.60 9.95 -2.03
C ILE A 17 -18.06 8.55 -1.81
N LYS A 18 -17.50 8.28 -0.64
CA LYS A 18 -16.92 7.01 -0.27
C LYS A 18 -17.65 6.46 0.95
N PHE A 19 -17.98 5.17 0.90
CA PHE A 19 -18.59 4.45 2.00
C PHE A 19 -17.68 3.30 2.42
N ALA A 20 -17.47 3.17 3.73
CA ALA A 20 -16.80 2.00 4.28
C ALA A 20 -17.78 0.82 4.31
N GLY A 21 -17.49 -0.22 3.54
CA GLY A 21 -18.33 -1.39 3.35
C GLY A 21 -19.06 -1.39 2.01
N THR A 22 -19.80 -2.49 1.78
CA THR A 22 -20.66 -2.67 0.61
C THR A 22 -21.92 -1.87 0.75
N VAL A 23 -22.27 -1.14 -0.29
CA VAL A 23 -23.56 -0.44 -0.42
C VAL A 23 -24.52 -1.34 -1.21
N THR A 24 -25.69 -1.63 -0.64
CA THR A 24 -26.73 -2.41 -1.30
C THR A 24 -27.40 -1.59 -2.41
N ASN A 25 -28.03 -2.28 -3.37
CA ASN A 25 -28.74 -1.60 -4.47
C ASN A 25 -29.90 -0.72 -3.95
N GLU A 26 -30.53 -1.10 -2.85
CA GLU A 26 -31.60 -0.31 -2.21
C GLU A 26 -31.03 1.00 -1.63
N GLN A 27 -29.89 0.91 -0.95
CA GLN A 27 -29.18 2.10 -0.42
C GLN A 27 -28.68 3.02 -1.56
N GLU A 28 -28.25 2.45 -2.67
CA GLU A 28 -27.85 3.20 -3.85
C GLU A 28 -29.01 3.98 -4.46
N GLN A 29 -30.19 3.33 -4.60
CA GLN A 29 -31.40 3.99 -5.08
C GLN A 29 -31.87 5.08 -4.11
N LEU A 30 -31.85 4.80 -2.81
CA LEU A 30 -32.19 5.78 -1.79
C LEU A 30 -31.23 6.97 -1.83
N MET A 31 -29.95 6.72 -1.95
CA MET A 31 -28.93 7.78 -2.06
C MET A 31 -29.19 8.66 -3.30
N LYS A 32 -29.51 8.06 -4.43
CA LYS A 32 -29.86 8.81 -5.64
C LYS A 32 -31.07 9.72 -5.42
N SER A 33 -32.13 9.23 -4.78
CA SER A 33 -33.32 10.03 -4.47
C SER A 33 -33.02 11.15 -3.46
N LEU A 34 -32.12 10.93 -2.50
CA LEU A 34 -31.69 11.95 -1.55
C LEU A 34 -30.87 13.05 -2.24
N LEU A 35 -30.04 12.70 -3.22
CA LEU A 35 -29.25 13.65 -3.99
C LEU A 35 -30.08 14.49 -4.97
N GLU A 36 -31.28 14.03 -5.35
CA GLU A 36 -32.21 14.83 -6.18
C GLU A 36 -32.55 16.17 -5.54
N LYS A 37 -32.55 16.24 -4.20
CA LYS A 37 -32.72 17.50 -3.46
C LYS A 37 -31.65 18.56 -3.79
N PHE A 38 -30.47 18.12 -4.15
CA PHE A 38 -29.36 18.98 -4.55
C PHE A 38 -29.23 19.15 -6.07
N HIS A 39 -30.28 18.81 -6.81
CA HIS A 39 -30.31 18.88 -8.28
C HIS A 39 -29.15 18.09 -8.89
N VAL A 40 -29.11 16.79 -8.62
CA VAL A 40 -28.07 15.89 -9.15
C VAL A 40 -28.07 15.94 -10.68
N GLY A 41 -26.92 16.23 -11.26
CA GLY A 41 -26.68 16.16 -12.70
C GLY A 41 -26.27 14.75 -13.11
N ASP A 42 -25.18 14.29 -12.52
CA ASP A 42 -24.62 12.97 -12.78
C ASP A 42 -24.43 12.21 -11.46
N PHE A 43 -24.72 10.91 -11.47
CA PHE A 43 -24.49 10.00 -10.36
C PHE A 43 -23.99 8.68 -10.90
N LYS A 44 -22.77 8.30 -10.52
CA LYS A 44 -22.13 7.09 -11.04
C LYS A 44 -21.40 6.33 -9.92
N LYS A 45 -21.60 5.03 -9.88
CA LYS A 45 -20.77 4.13 -9.09
C LYS A 45 -19.47 3.85 -9.84
N VAL A 46 -18.36 4.24 -9.26
CA VAL A 46 -17.03 4.05 -9.85
C VAL A 46 -16.55 2.63 -9.62
N GLY A 47 -16.70 2.12 -8.41
CA GLY A 47 -16.27 0.77 -8.07
C GLY A 47 -16.25 0.51 -6.58
N ILE A 48 -15.74 -0.68 -6.24
CA ILE A 48 -15.51 -1.12 -4.88
C ILE A 48 -14.03 -1.49 -4.78
N THR A 49 -13.34 -0.98 -3.77
CA THR A 49 -11.95 -1.35 -3.52
C THR A 49 -11.87 -2.76 -2.91
N PRO A 50 -10.77 -3.48 -3.09
CA PRO A 50 -10.53 -4.68 -2.30
C PRO A 50 -10.47 -4.36 -0.81
N ILE A 51 -10.66 -5.37 0.04
CA ILE A 51 -10.58 -5.22 1.49
C ILE A 51 -9.19 -4.70 1.88
N GLN A 52 -9.17 -3.56 2.55
CA GLN A 52 -7.96 -2.91 3.04
C GLN A 52 -7.89 -3.02 4.55
N HIS A 53 -6.69 -3.29 5.08
CA HIS A 53 -6.51 -3.35 6.53
C HIS A 53 -6.81 -2.01 7.22
N LEU A 54 -6.35 -0.93 6.62
CA LEU A 54 -6.61 0.43 7.09
C LEU A 54 -6.89 1.32 5.88
N PRO A 55 -8.17 1.49 5.49
CA PRO A 55 -8.52 2.39 4.39
C PRO A 55 -8.11 3.83 4.72
N LEU A 56 -7.48 4.51 3.78
CA LEU A 56 -6.87 5.82 3.98
C LEU A 56 -7.87 6.88 4.48
N ASP A 57 -9.10 6.86 3.95
CA ASP A 57 -10.14 7.82 4.32
C ASP A 57 -10.89 7.45 5.60
N PHE A 58 -10.69 6.25 6.13
CA PHE A 58 -11.42 5.70 7.28
C PHE A 58 -10.50 5.21 8.38
N PRO A 59 -9.81 6.10 9.11
CA PRO A 59 -8.80 5.71 10.10
C PRO A 59 -9.37 4.92 11.29
N LYS A 60 -10.67 5.02 11.53
CA LYS A 60 -11.35 4.29 12.62
C LYS A 60 -11.86 2.91 12.20
N ILE A 61 -11.94 2.63 10.89
CA ILE A 61 -12.49 1.40 10.35
C ILE A 61 -11.35 0.54 9.82
N LYS A 62 -11.34 -0.74 10.21
CA LYS A 62 -10.31 -1.70 9.81
C LYS A 62 -10.94 -2.84 9.01
N ASN A 63 -10.13 -3.43 8.13
CA ASN A 63 -10.51 -4.61 7.33
C ASN A 63 -11.82 -4.39 6.56
N SER A 64 -11.92 -3.28 5.86
CA SER A 64 -13.12 -2.91 5.11
C SER A 64 -12.80 -2.64 3.65
N GLU A 65 -13.72 -2.96 2.79
CA GLU A 65 -13.79 -2.48 1.43
C GLU A 65 -14.39 -1.07 1.41
N VAL A 66 -14.15 -0.32 0.35
CA VAL A 66 -14.69 1.02 0.19
C VAL A 66 -15.45 1.09 -1.12
N THR A 67 -16.73 1.44 -1.04
CA THR A 67 -17.57 1.69 -2.23
C THR A 67 -17.45 3.17 -2.59
N ILE A 68 -17.17 3.46 -3.87
CA ILE A 68 -16.90 4.81 -4.38
C ILE A 68 -17.96 5.20 -5.38
N PHE A 69 -18.54 6.39 -5.17
CA PHE A 69 -19.48 7.03 -6.08
C PHE A 69 -18.95 8.41 -6.50
N GLU A 70 -19.22 8.79 -7.72
CA GLU A 70 -19.03 10.15 -8.21
C GLU A 70 -20.38 10.80 -8.48
N THR A 71 -20.52 12.05 -8.08
CA THR A 71 -21.74 12.81 -8.28
C THR A 71 -21.41 14.25 -8.64
N SER A 72 -22.22 14.82 -9.55
CA SER A 72 -22.18 16.22 -9.92
C SER A 72 -23.50 16.87 -9.49
N LEU A 73 -23.41 17.88 -8.66
CA LEU A 73 -24.56 18.61 -8.13
C LEU A 73 -24.65 20.01 -8.76
N ASN A 74 -25.85 20.47 -9.00
CA ASN A 74 -26.13 21.82 -9.52
C ASN A 74 -26.54 22.80 -8.41
N TYR A 75 -26.55 22.35 -7.17
CA TYR A 75 -26.86 23.15 -5.99
C TYR A 75 -25.62 23.30 -5.11
N PRO A 76 -25.29 24.52 -4.66
CA PRO A 76 -24.12 24.73 -3.81
C PRO A 76 -24.27 24.02 -2.48
N THR A 77 -23.33 23.13 -2.19
CA THR A 77 -23.27 22.42 -0.91
C THR A 77 -21.81 22.20 -0.51
N THR A 78 -21.59 21.96 0.75
CA THR A 78 -20.25 21.65 1.28
C THR A 78 -20.10 20.15 1.47
N GLN A 79 -18.86 19.66 1.44
CA GLN A 79 -18.54 18.25 1.69
C GLN A 79 -19.08 17.77 3.04
N PHE A 80 -18.95 18.58 4.09
CA PHE A 80 -19.39 18.26 5.43
C PHE A 80 -20.92 18.15 5.52
N GLU A 81 -21.61 19.09 4.92
CA GLU A 81 -23.07 19.14 4.88
C GLU A 81 -23.64 17.95 4.12
N LEU A 82 -23.07 17.64 2.96
CA LEU A 82 -23.46 16.49 2.16
C LEU A 82 -23.18 15.18 2.89
N ARG A 83 -22.03 15.04 3.56
CA ARG A 83 -21.70 13.88 4.37
C ARG A 83 -22.70 13.67 5.49
N ASP A 84 -22.96 14.73 6.27
CA ASP A 84 -23.85 14.64 7.42
C ASP A 84 -25.29 14.36 7.01
N TYR A 85 -25.72 14.92 5.89
CA TYR A 85 -27.02 14.66 5.31
C TYR A 85 -27.18 13.19 4.86
N LEU A 86 -26.19 12.66 4.13
CA LEU A 86 -26.21 11.27 3.70
C LEU A 86 -26.11 10.30 4.86
N ALA A 87 -25.21 10.54 5.80
CA ALA A 87 -25.05 9.68 6.97
C ALA A 87 -26.35 9.57 7.79
N THR A 88 -27.04 10.68 7.99
CA THR A 88 -28.29 10.73 8.77
C THR A 88 -29.42 10.00 8.05
N ASN A 89 -29.61 10.24 6.77
CA ASN A 89 -30.74 9.66 6.02
C ASN A 89 -30.54 8.20 5.64
N LEU A 90 -29.30 7.76 5.44
CA LEU A 90 -28.98 6.35 5.18
C LEU A 90 -28.80 5.53 6.47
N GLY A 91 -28.84 6.17 7.64
CA GLY A 91 -28.62 5.49 8.91
C GLY A 91 -27.22 4.93 9.10
N VAL A 92 -26.22 5.49 8.41
CA VAL A 92 -24.82 5.07 8.47
C VAL A 92 -24.06 5.97 9.45
N SER A 93 -23.07 5.40 10.13
CA SER A 93 -22.19 6.21 10.98
C SER A 93 -21.50 7.31 10.16
N LYS A 94 -21.36 8.49 10.74
CA LYS A 94 -20.59 9.60 10.12
C LYS A 94 -19.13 9.24 9.84
N ASP A 95 -18.56 8.33 10.63
CA ASP A 95 -17.21 7.81 10.41
C ASP A 95 -17.14 6.82 9.23
N GLY A 96 -18.28 6.31 8.77
CA GLY A 96 -18.38 5.38 7.64
C GLY A 96 -18.66 6.05 6.29
N VAL A 97 -18.78 7.37 6.25
CA VAL A 97 -19.04 8.14 5.03
C VAL A 97 -18.03 9.27 4.93
N VAL A 98 -17.39 9.38 3.78
CA VAL A 98 -16.48 10.48 3.46
C VAL A 98 -16.88 11.10 2.13
N VAL A 99 -16.94 12.40 2.08
CA VAL A 99 -17.21 13.18 0.87
C VAL A 99 -16.04 14.09 0.62
N ARG A 100 -15.50 14.04 -0.60
CA ARG A 100 -14.37 14.87 -1.02
C ARG A 100 -14.64 15.52 -2.36
N SER A 101 -13.99 16.64 -2.64
CA SER A 101 -13.90 17.16 -3.98
C SER A 101 -12.87 16.40 -4.78
N PRO A 102 -13.10 16.13 -6.09
CA PRO A 102 -12.10 15.49 -6.94
C PRO A 102 -10.78 16.27 -7.06
N THR A 103 -10.82 17.58 -6.80
CA THR A 103 -9.66 18.48 -6.85
C THR A 103 -8.88 18.56 -5.54
N GLU A 104 -9.25 17.78 -4.52
CA GLU A 104 -8.46 17.70 -3.30
C GLU A 104 -7.12 16.99 -3.54
N PRO A 105 -6.01 17.45 -2.93
CA PRO A 105 -4.68 16.87 -3.15
C PRO A 105 -4.62 15.37 -2.84
N LEU A 106 -5.40 14.90 -1.87
CA LEU A 106 -5.48 13.48 -1.52
C LEU A 106 -6.13 12.65 -2.63
N GLU A 107 -7.17 13.19 -3.27
CA GLU A 107 -7.85 12.54 -4.40
C GLU A 107 -6.98 12.53 -5.64
N GLU A 108 -6.30 13.63 -5.92
CA GLU A 108 -5.32 13.72 -7.01
C GLU A 108 -4.21 12.72 -6.83
N TYR A 109 -3.64 12.63 -5.62
CA TYR A 109 -2.62 11.64 -5.29
C TYR A 109 -3.08 10.20 -5.48
N GLN A 110 -4.33 9.87 -5.15
CA GLN A 110 -4.89 8.54 -5.36
C GLN A 110 -5.12 8.22 -6.84
N GLN A 111 -5.39 9.24 -7.67
CA GLN A 111 -5.54 9.08 -9.12
C GLN A 111 -4.19 8.93 -9.82
N GLU A 112 -3.16 9.63 -9.33
CA GLU A 112 -1.81 9.58 -9.89
C GLU A 112 -1.10 8.25 -9.60
N THR A 113 -1.54 7.51 -8.56
CA THR A 113 -1.02 6.16 -8.37
C THR A 113 -1.42 5.32 -9.58
N PRO A 114 -0.49 4.92 -10.44
CA PRO A 114 -0.81 4.15 -11.62
C PRO A 114 -1.58 2.92 -11.19
N GLN A 115 -2.81 2.79 -11.67
CA GLN A 115 -3.51 1.52 -11.60
C GLN A 115 -2.59 0.54 -12.30
N ARG A 116 -1.96 -0.32 -11.52
CA ARG A 116 -1.18 -1.41 -12.10
C ARG A 116 -2.16 -2.28 -12.86
N GLU A 117 -2.25 -2.04 -14.17
CA GLU A 117 -3.03 -2.85 -15.07
C GLU A 117 -2.42 -4.25 -15.06
N GLY A 118 -3.11 -5.14 -14.42
CA GLY A 118 -2.73 -6.53 -14.27
C GLY A 118 -1.99 -6.84 -12.97
N ALA A 119 -2.30 -7.98 -12.41
CA ALA A 119 -1.52 -8.54 -11.32
C ALA A 119 -0.09 -8.78 -11.83
N LEU A 120 0.91 -8.34 -11.08
CA LEU A 120 2.34 -8.54 -11.37
C LEU A 120 2.69 -10.01 -11.71
N LEU A 121 1.83 -10.93 -11.30
CA LEU A 121 1.96 -12.37 -11.51
C LEU A 121 1.37 -12.88 -12.87
N ASN A 122 0.67 -12.03 -13.62
CA ASN A 122 0.06 -12.43 -14.87
C ASN A 122 0.97 -12.29 -16.10
N ASN A 123 2.09 -11.60 -15.96
CA ASN A 123 3.09 -11.56 -17.02
C ASN A 123 4.03 -12.76 -16.84
N SER A 124 3.76 -13.83 -17.59
CA SER A 124 4.63 -15.00 -17.65
C SER A 124 5.99 -14.74 -18.33
N ASN A 125 6.19 -13.56 -18.88
CA ASN A 125 7.41 -13.18 -19.57
C ASN A 125 8.23 -12.20 -18.70
N TYR A 126 8.85 -12.73 -17.67
CA TYR A 126 9.95 -12.04 -17.01
C TYR A 126 11.21 -12.32 -17.81
N GLU A 127 11.59 -11.44 -18.72
CA GLU A 127 12.86 -11.52 -19.44
C GLU A 127 14.06 -11.67 -18.49
N GLU A 128 13.95 -11.07 -17.30
CA GLU A 128 14.94 -11.21 -16.24
C GLU A 128 15.03 -12.64 -15.69
N ALA A 129 13.93 -13.37 -15.62
CA ALA A 129 13.91 -14.76 -15.14
C ALA A 129 14.51 -15.74 -16.16
N GLU A 130 14.36 -15.47 -17.45
CA GLU A 130 14.98 -16.29 -18.50
C GLU A 130 16.48 -16.07 -18.59
N ASN A 131 16.95 -14.86 -18.28
CA ASN A 131 18.37 -14.49 -18.29
C ASN A 131 19.04 -14.65 -16.92
N ALA A 132 18.29 -14.89 -15.84
CA ALA A 132 18.85 -15.18 -14.54
C ALA A 132 19.63 -16.49 -14.60
N LYS A 133 20.95 -16.39 -14.66
CA LYS A 133 21.80 -17.55 -14.43
C LYS A 133 21.48 -18.06 -13.04
N PHE A 134 21.02 -19.29 -12.96
CA PHE A 134 20.79 -19.99 -11.70
C PHE A 134 22.16 -20.18 -11.04
N GLU A 135 22.59 -19.22 -10.26
CA GLU A 135 23.75 -19.37 -9.41
C GLU A 135 23.27 -20.01 -8.11
N ASP A 136 23.91 -21.10 -7.74
CA ASP A 136 23.65 -21.74 -6.46
C ASP A 136 24.07 -20.77 -5.35
N TYR A 137 23.08 -20.15 -4.70
CA TYR A 137 23.28 -19.22 -3.57
C TYR A 137 23.60 -19.93 -2.25
N TYR A 138 23.94 -21.21 -2.30
CA TYR A 138 24.31 -22.04 -1.15
C TYR A 138 25.44 -23.02 -1.51
N GLY A 139 26.11 -23.47 -0.49
CA GLY A 139 27.19 -24.43 -0.59
C GLY A 139 28.59 -23.83 -0.52
N ASP A 140 29.60 -24.71 -0.47
CA ASP A 140 31.00 -24.30 -0.23
C ASP A 140 31.57 -23.40 -1.35
N LYS A 141 31.14 -23.59 -2.59
CA LYS A 141 31.58 -22.75 -3.70
C LYS A 141 31.08 -21.32 -3.56
N TYR A 142 29.81 -21.14 -3.18
CA TYR A 142 29.23 -19.85 -2.96
C TYR A 142 29.89 -19.14 -1.78
N ASN A 143 30.01 -19.84 -0.65
CA ASN A 143 30.62 -19.29 0.56
C ASN A 143 32.09 -18.86 0.32
N THR A 144 32.86 -19.67 -0.39
CA THR A 144 34.26 -19.32 -0.70
C THR A 144 34.36 -18.17 -1.71
N GLY A 145 33.43 -18.08 -2.68
CA GLY A 145 33.32 -16.94 -3.60
C GLY A 145 33.01 -15.66 -2.87
N PHE A 146 31.96 -15.66 -2.05
CA PHE A 146 31.52 -14.53 -1.25
C PHE A 146 32.61 -14.01 -0.30
N VAL A 147 33.31 -14.92 0.39
CA VAL A 147 34.41 -14.54 1.31
C VAL A 147 35.57 -13.89 0.52
N LYS A 148 35.88 -14.35 -0.68
CA LYS A 148 36.91 -13.73 -1.54
C LYS A 148 36.51 -12.32 -1.94
N GLU A 149 35.29 -12.13 -2.44
CA GLU A 149 34.78 -10.80 -2.82
C GLU A 149 34.76 -9.85 -1.64
N LEU A 150 34.29 -10.29 -0.48
CA LEU A 150 34.29 -9.50 0.74
C LEU A 150 35.72 -9.06 1.13
N ASN A 151 36.68 -9.96 1.06
CA ASN A 151 38.07 -9.64 1.35
C ASN A 151 38.67 -8.65 0.36
N GLU A 152 38.32 -8.73 -0.91
CA GLU A 152 38.73 -7.75 -1.92
C GLU A 152 38.10 -6.39 -1.67
N LEU A 153 36.83 -6.30 -1.35
CA LEU A 153 36.17 -5.06 -0.98
C LEU A 153 36.81 -4.43 0.26
N LEU A 154 37.12 -5.22 1.27
CA LEU A 154 37.78 -4.74 2.48
C LEU A 154 39.22 -4.22 2.17
N LYS A 155 39.95 -4.88 1.28
CA LYS A 155 41.28 -4.40 0.82
C LYS A 155 41.17 -3.06 0.09
N LEU A 156 40.16 -2.92 -0.77
CA LEU A 156 39.87 -1.66 -1.48
C LEU A 156 39.52 -0.53 -0.51
N GLN A 157 38.67 -0.80 0.47
CA GLN A 157 38.25 0.18 1.48
C GLN A 157 39.46 0.62 2.33
N ARG A 158 40.34 -0.28 2.75
CA ARG A 158 41.56 0.04 3.49
C ARG A 158 42.53 0.89 2.67
N LYS A 159 42.71 0.55 1.40
CA LYS A 159 43.48 1.39 0.48
C LYS A 159 42.91 2.79 0.35
N ALA A 160 41.61 2.93 0.23
CA ALA A 160 40.93 4.23 0.15
C ALA A 160 41.08 5.06 1.42
N ARG A 161 41.21 4.41 2.59
CA ARG A 161 41.49 5.08 3.88
C ARG A 161 42.96 5.36 4.16
N GLY A 162 43.88 4.89 3.30
CA GLY A 162 45.32 5.00 3.54
C GLY A 162 45.85 4.08 4.66
N GLU A 163 45.08 3.05 5.02
CA GLU A 163 45.51 2.06 5.99
C GLU A 163 46.44 1.04 5.34
N GLU A 164 47.56 0.72 5.98
CA GLU A 164 48.44 -0.36 5.51
C GLU A 164 47.70 -1.68 5.57
N ILE A 165 47.70 -2.41 4.44
CA ILE A 165 47.11 -3.75 4.38
C ILE A 165 47.99 -4.67 5.23
N PRO A 166 47.51 -5.23 6.32
CA PRO A 166 48.31 -6.17 7.10
C PRO A 166 48.64 -7.34 6.19
N THR A 167 49.94 -7.49 5.95
CA THR A 167 50.47 -8.69 5.30
C THR A 167 49.99 -9.87 6.11
N GLU A 168 49.33 -10.82 5.48
CA GLU A 168 48.67 -12.00 6.07
C GLU A 168 49.37 -12.49 7.34
N THR A 169 48.92 -12.02 8.48
CA THR A 169 49.18 -12.74 9.71
C THR A 169 48.40 -14.04 9.60
N LYS A 170 49.11 -15.10 9.22
CA LYS A 170 48.62 -16.45 9.41
C LYS A 170 48.35 -16.57 10.91
N VAL A 171 47.15 -16.26 11.33
CA VAL A 171 46.70 -16.59 12.67
C VAL A 171 46.70 -18.12 12.66
N LYS A 172 47.82 -18.69 13.15
CA LYS A 172 47.80 -20.08 13.50
C LYS A 172 46.83 -20.19 14.65
N TYR A 173 45.61 -20.51 14.33
CA TYR A 173 44.69 -21.05 15.33
C TYR A 173 45.38 -22.31 15.85
N ASN A 174 45.92 -22.24 17.04
CA ASN A 174 46.40 -23.39 17.73
C ASN A 174 45.17 -24.21 18.07
N VAL A 175 44.82 -25.12 17.20
CA VAL A 175 43.71 -26.09 17.39
C VAL A 175 44.15 -27.18 18.40
N GLU A 176 45.11 -26.88 19.26
CA GLU A 176 45.40 -27.71 20.42
C GLU A 176 44.44 -27.51 21.61
N ASP A 177 43.49 -26.62 21.48
CA ASP A 177 42.39 -26.61 22.39
C ASP A 177 41.59 -27.90 22.19
N LYS A 178 42.05 -28.84 22.99
CA LYS A 178 41.43 -30.09 23.29
C LYS A 178 39.95 -29.97 23.11
N GLN A 179 39.45 -30.79 22.24
CA GLN A 179 38.07 -31.11 22.01
C GLN A 179 37.29 -31.19 23.34
N ASN A 180 36.95 -30.03 23.89
CA ASN A 180 35.85 -29.98 24.84
C ASN A 180 34.57 -30.11 23.99
N ASN A 181 34.38 -31.32 23.46
CA ASN A 181 33.20 -31.74 22.73
C ASN A 181 31.95 -31.79 23.63
N THR A 182 31.95 -31.08 24.73
CA THR A 182 30.81 -30.94 25.59
C THR A 182 30.10 -29.63 25.23
N SER A 183 29.17 -29.73 24.30
CA SER A 183 28.18 -28.69 24.12
C SER A 183 27.62 -28.28 25.47
N PRO A 184 27.52 -26.98 25.79
CA PRO A 184 26.94 -26.52 27.06
C PRO A 184 25.52 -27.08 27.29
N ILE A 185 24.82 -27.46 26.23
CA ILE A 185 23.50 -28.09 26.30
C ILE A 185 23.58 -29.54 26.82
N LYS A 186 24.71 -30.26 26.58
CA LYS A 186 24.89 -31.62 27.12
C LYS A 186 25.24 -31.65 28.60
N GLN A 187 25.66 -30.55 29.19
CA GLN A 187 25.96 -30.43 30.62
C GLN A 187 24.73 -30.09 31.46
N ALA A 188 23.65 -29.65 30.84
CA ALA A 188 22.39 -29.45 31.55
C ALA A 188 21.85 -30.83 31.97
N LYS A 189 21.95 -31.12 33.26
CA LYS A 189 21.31 -32.33 33.83
C LYS A 189 19.83 -32.28 33.51
N ASP A 190 19.34 -33.29 32.80
CA ASP A 190 17.91 -33.43 32.53
C ASP A 190 17.16 -33.48 33.88
N PRO A 191 16.31 -32.49 34.20
CA PRO A 191 15.60 -32.43 35.46
C PRO A 191 14.61 -33.58 35.65
N ARG A 192 14.41 -34.42 34.66
CA ARG A 192 13.50 -35.57 34.67
C ARG A 192 14.18 -36.87 35.04
N LYS A 193 15.54 -36.89 35.15
CA LYS A 193 16.29 -38.03 35.65
C LYS A 193 16.62 -37.81 37.11
N LYS A 194 15.70 -38.24 37.98
CA LYS A 194 15.97 -38.54 39.38
C LYS A 194 16.42 -39.98 39.50
#